data_e235199ea20d8f956849e0700e812430
#
_entry.id   e235199ea20d8f956849e0700e812430
#
_cell.length_a   1.000
_cell.length_b   1.000
_cell.length_c   1.000
_cell.angle_alpha   90.00
_cell.angle_beta   90.00
_cell.angle_gamma   90.00
#
_symmetry.space_group_name_H-M   'P 1'
#
loop_
_entity.id
_entity.type
_entity.pdbx_description
1 polymer ?
#
loop_
_entity_poly.entity_id
_entity_poly.type
_entity_poly.pdbx_seq_one_letter_code
_entity_poly.pdbx_strand_id
1 'polypeptide(L)'
;MLSARSVMGDTLDALGAAHDNVWALTPDIGQSLNEFKRNHPDRFIDVGIAEQNCMSVAAGLAYEGAIPMVVGMGMFLTMRAFEQCRTDIGYPNLPVRIISTHGGMVSGGGATHYMIEDIALMTSIVNMTVTAVSDPNMVRDLLTQSIDVPGPLYIRLSQGKADQVLYQPGEQDYTIGRSITPRDGSDVPLITYGELVAQCLDAAEALAADGISARVIDMFTLKPVDRAAILAAAEETNGIVVVEDHLAYGGLASIVSDTLVDEGVAPRAFRRLGIPQVYAGFGGPDELRDKYGFGLAATIEAVRQLA
;
A
#
# COMPACT_ATOMS: atom_id res chain seq x y z
N MET A 1 12.01 -2.26 -18.13
CA MET A 1 10.77 -1.82 -17.51
C MET A 1 11.08 -1.62 -16.03
N LEU A 2 10.76 -0.48 -15.45
CA LEU A 2 11.03 -0.18 -14.04
C LEU A 2 10.07 -1.00 -13.17
N SER A 3 10.56 -1.66 -12.11
CA SER A 3 9.69 -2.38 -11.19
C SER A 3 9.87 -1.86 -9.77
N ALA A 4 8.80 -1.81 -8.97
CA ALA A 4 8.85 -1.38 -7.58
C ALA A 4 9.89 -2.16 -6.75
N ARG A 5 10.03 -3.47 -6.98
CA ARG A 5 11.02 -4.31 -6.29
C ARG A 5 12.47 -3.97 -6.65
N SER A 6 12.74 -3.67 -7.94
CA SER A 6 14.07 -3.26 -8.37
C SER A 6 14.42 -1.90 -7.75
N VAL A 7 13.51 -0.93 -7.88
CA VAL A 7 13.70 0.41 -7.30
C VAL A 7 13.87 0.35 -5.78
N MET A 8 13.11 -0.52 -5.10
CA MET A 8 13.27 -0.76 -3.66
C MET A 8 14.68 -1.24 -3.32
N GLY A 9 15.18 -2.25 -4.03
CA GLY A 9 16.53 -2.79 -3.79
C GLY A 9 17.62 -1.76 -3.98
N ASP A 10 17.59 -1.03 -5.10
CA ASP A 10 18.54 0.04 -5.43
C ASP A 10 18.48 1.17 -4.41
N THR A 11 17.28 1.54 -3.97
CA THR A 11 17.09 2.61 -2.96
C THR A 11 17.60 2.18 -1.59
N LEU A 12 17.35 0.95 -1.17
CA LEU A 12 17.85 0.44 0.10
C LEU A 12 19.38 0.39 0.13
N ASP A 13 20.01 -0.01 -0.97
CA ASP A 13 21.49 0.03 -1.10
C ASP A 13 22.02 1.45 -0.98
N ALA A 14 21.40 2.41 -1.66
CA ALA A 14 21.76 3.82 -1.58
C ALA A 14 21.58 4.39 -0.16
N LEU A 15 20.49 4.02 0.53
CA LEU A 15 20.25 4.42 1.93
C LEU A 15 21.28 3.79 2.87
N GLY A 16 21.65 2.53 2.64
CA GLY A 16 22.74 1.88 3.38
C GLY A 16 24.09 2.58 3.22
N ALA A 17 24.37 3.14 2.04
CA ALA A 17 25.58 3.90 1.78
C ALA A 17 25.54 5.31 2.42
N ALA A 18 24.36 5.91 2.54
CA ALA A 18 24.19 7.26 3.09
C ALA A 18 24.05 7.29 4.63
N HIS A 19 23.59 6.19 5.24
CA HIS A 19 23.24 6.12 6.66
C HIS A 19 23.79 4.85 7.31
N ASP A 20 24.74 4.99 8.23
CA ASP A 20 25.39 3.87 8.90
C ASP A 20 24.46 3.09 9.85
N ASN A 21 23.34 3.66 10.25
CA ASN A 21 22.33 3.04 11.10
C ASN A 21 21.20 2.34 10.33
N VAL A 22 21.22 2.35 8.99
CA VAL A 22 20.27 1.60 8.16
C VAL A 22 20.70 0.13 8.06
N TRP A 23 19.80 -0.78 8.43
CA TRP A 23 19.97 -2.23 8.37
C TRP A 23 18.91 -2.86 7.48
N ALA A 24 19.27 -3.89 6.73
CA ALA A 24 18.30 -4.65 5.94
C ALA A 24 18.14 -6.06 6.51
N LEU A 25 16.88 -6.46 6.74
CA LEU A 25 16.51 -7.77 7.26
C LEU A 25 15.53 -8.46 6.31
N THR A 26 15.60 -9.78 6.22
CA THR A 26 14.63 -10.57 5.45
C THR A 26 14.41 -11.94 6.06
N PRO A 27 13.17 -12.47 5.98
CA PRO A 27 12.90 -13.88 6.23
C PRO A 27 12.89 -14.66 4.90
N ASP A 28 14.09 -14.95 4.36
CA ASP A 28 14.30 -15.79 3.16
C ASP A 28 13.76 -15.24 1.82
N ILE A 29 13.57 -13.89 1.68
CA ILE A 29 13.20 -13.26 0.40
C ILE A 29 14.24 -12.22 -0.03
N GLY A 30 15.50 -12.56 0.12
CA GLY A 30 16.62 -11.62 -0.03
C GLY A 30 17.02 -11.24 -1.46
N GLN A 31 16.39 -11.78 -2.52
CA GLN A 31 16.84 -11.53 -3.90
C GLN A 31 16.86 -10.05 -4.30
N SER A 32 15.89 -9.27 -3.83
CA SER A 32 15.85 -7.83 -4.06
C SER A 32 16.84 -7.03 -3.21
N LEU A 33 17.50 -7.67 -2.25
CA LEU A 33 18.49 -7.08 -1.33
C LEU A 33 19.93 -7.51 -1.65
N ASN A 34 20.17 -8.14 -2.82
CA ASN A 34 21.49 -8.66 -3.17
C ASN A 34 22.58 -7.56 -3.21
N GLU A 35 22.23 -6.36 -3.69
CA GLU A 35 23.16 -5.23 -3.73
C GLU A 35 23.50 -4.77 -2.29
N PHE A 36 22.49 -4.57 -1.46
CA PHE A 36 22.67 -4.23 -0.05
C PHE A 36 23.52 -5.28 0.68
N LYS A 37 23.22 -6.55 0.51
CA LYS A 37 23.99 -7.67 1.10
C LYS A 37 25.45 -7.65 0.68
N ARG A 38 25.73 -7.34 -0.59
CA ARG A 38 27.09 -7.29 -1.13
C ARG A 38 27.87 -6.07 -0.60
N ASN A 39 27.23 -4.90 -0.58
CA ASN A 39 27.87 -3.63 -0.28
C ASN A 39 27.90 -3.35 1.23
N HIS A 40 26.95 -3.89 2.00
CA HIS A 40 26.80 -3.67 3.45
C HIS A 40 26.64 -4.99 4.23
N PRO A 41 27.56 -5.97 4.09
CA PRO A 41 27.38 -7.33 4.64
C PRO A 41 27.20 -7.36 6.16
N ASP A 42 27.83 -6.42 6.89
CA ASP A 42 27.76 -6.35 8.34
C ASP A 42 26.40 -5.79 8.86
N ARG A 43 25.58 -5.26 7.97
CA ARG A 43 24.26 -4.68 8.27
C ARG A 43 23.11 -5.39 7.52
N PHE A 44 23.38 -6.60 7.02
CA PHE A 44 22.39 -7.46 6.37
C PHE A 44 22.15 -8.71 7.21
N ILE A 45 20.88 -9.02 7.49
CA ILE A 45 20.48 -10.20 8.27
C ILE A 45 19.39 -10.98 7.49
N ASP A 46 19.69 -12.23 7.19
CA ASP A 46 18.69 -13.20 6.74
C ASP A 46 18.44 -14.21 7.87
N VAL A 47 17.21 -14.22 8.40
CA VAL A 47 16.83 -15.09 9.52
C VAL A 47 16.24 -16.43 9.06
N GLY A 48 16.18 -16.66 7.74
CA GLY A 48 15.42 -17.78 7.17
C GLY A 48 13.91 -17.56 7.29
N ILE A 49 13.11 -18.59 7.02
CA ILE A 49 11.63 -18.52 7.07
C ILE A 49 11.16 -18.42 8.54
N ALA A 50 11.36 -17.26 9.14
CA ALA A 50 11.10 -17.00 10.56
C ALA A 50 10.66 -15.54 10.79
N GLU A 51 9.50 -15.14 10.27
CA GLU A 51 9.03 -13.75 10.25
C GLU A 51 8.86 -13.15 11.64
N GLN A 52 8.37 -13.93 12.61
CA GLN A 52 8.27 -13.51 14.02
C GLN A 52 9.64 -13.14 14.59
N ASN A 53 10.64 -14.02 14.40
CA ASN A 53 12.01 -13.76 14.82
C ASN A 53 12.59 -12.54 14.10
N CYS A 54 12.30 -12.37 12.80
CA CYS A 54 12.75 -11.21 12.02
C CYS A 54 12.26 -9.88 12.63
N MET A 55 10.99 -9.81 13.02
CA MET A 55 10.41 -8.62 13.65
C MET A 55 11.00 -8.35 15.03
N SER A 56 11.22 -9.40 15.87
CA SER A 56 11.84 -9.22 17.19
C SER A 56 13.31 -8.80 17.07
N VAL A 57 14.07 -9.34 16.10
CA VAL A 57 15.45 -8.89 15.81
C VAL A 57 15.46 -7.44 15.36
N ALA A 58 14.55 -7.05 14.45
CA ALA A 58 14.42 -5.67 14.01
C ALA A 58 14.10 -4.72 15.18
N ALA A 59 13.21 -5.12 16.08
CA ALA A 59 12.92 -4.34 17.28
C ALA A 59 14.15 -4.15 18.16
N GLY A 60 14.93 -5.21 18.40
CA GLY A 60 16.18 -5.15 19.17
C GLY A 60 17.19 -4.20 18.55
N LEU A 61 17.39 -4.23 17.23
CA LEU A 61 18.27 -3.31 16.51
C LEU A 61 17.78 -1.85 16.62
N ALA A 62 16.46 -1.64 16.54
CA ALA A 62 15.89 -0.31 16.65
C ALA A 62 16.07 0.29 18.07
N TYR A 63 16.04 -0.52 19.12
CA TYR A 63 16.40 -0.08 20.48
C TYR A 63 17.83 0.40 20.60
N GLU A 64 18.73 -0.17 19.80
CA GLU A 64 20.16 0.24 19.74
C GLU A 64 20.41 1.43 18.77
N GLY A 65 19.36 2.05 18.24
CA GLY A 65 19.44 3.23 17.38
C GLY A 65 19.53 2.95 15.88
N ALA A 66 19.34 1.71 15.47
CA ALA A 66 19.23 1.40 14.04
C ALA A 66 17.87 1.77 13.47
N ILE A 67 17.82 1.87 12.13
CA ILE A 67 16.60 1.95 11.33
C ILE A 67 16.48 0.66 10.50
N PRO A 68 15.85 -0.38 11.04
CA PRO A 68 15.74 -1.66 10.35
C PRO A 68 14.71 -1.59 9.19
N MET A 69 15.12 -2.02 8.01
CA MET A 69 14.31 -2.21 6.81
C MET A 69 14.00 -3.71 6.67
N VAL A 70 12.82 -4.15 7.11
CA VAL A 70 12.39 -5.55 7.02
C VAL A 70 11.66 -5.76 5.70
N VAL A 71 12.22 -6.60 4.83
CA VAL A 71 11.65 -6.90 3.51
C VAL A 71 11.18 -8.35 3.43
N GLY A 72 9.90 -8.57 3.13
CA GLY A 72 9.35 -9.92 3.03
C GLY A 72 7.99 -9.98 2.33
N MET A 73 7.41 -11.19 2.24
CA MET A 73 6.04 -11.35 1.76
C MET A 73 5.06 -10.81 2.81
N GLY A 74 4.22 -9.88 2.37
CA GLY A 74 3.39 -9.09 3.28
C GLY A 74 2.49 -9.94 4.16
N MET A 75 1.83 -10.97 3.62
CA MET A 75 0.94 -11.81 4.40
C MET A 75 1.66 -12.49 5.59
N PHE A 76 2.91 -12.90 5.41
CA PHE A 76 3.66 -13.53 6.50
C PHE A 76 4.20 -12.49 7.49
N LEU A 77 4.65 -11.33 7.00
CA LEU A 77 5.08 -10.24 7.87
C LEU A 77 3.92 -9.67 8.70
N THR A 78 2.71 -9.57 8.12
CA THR A 78 1.55 -8.96 8.80
C THR A 78 0.71 -9.94 9.60
N MET A 79 0.49 -11.17 9.13
CA MET A 79 -0.37 -12.12 9.83
C MET A 79 0.41 -13.02 10.80
N ARG A 80 1.48 -13.68 10.32
CA ARG A 80 2.27 -14.58 11.16
C ARG A 80 3.00 -13.82 12.26
N ALA A 81 3.57 -12.65 11.95
CA ALA A 81 4.33 -11.83 12.89
C ALA A 81 3.51 -10.65 13.47
N PHE A 82 2.17 -10.72 13.43
CA PHE A 82 1.31 -9.59 13.87
C PHE A 82 1.55 -9.20 15.32
N GLU A 83 1.70 -10.19 16.21
CA GLU A 83 1.95 -9.94 17.62
C GLU A 83 3.26 -9.17 17.82
N GLN A 84 4.35 -9.55 17.12
CA GLN A 84 5.63 -8.86 17.19
C GLN A 84 5.56 -7.46 16.58
N CYS A 85 4.84 -7.27 15.46
CA CYS A 85 4.57 -5.94 14.91
C CYS A 85 3.87 -5.04 15.94
N ARG A 86 2.94 -5.60 16.73
CA ARG A 86 2.18 -4.88 17.75
C ARG A 86 3.00 -4.62 19.02
N THR A 87 3.57 -5.65 19.63
CA THR A 87 4.15 -5.57 20.98
C THR A 87 5.62 -5.19 20.97
N ASP A 88 6.40 -5.69 20.00
CA ASP A 88 7.83 -5.43 19.97
C ASP A 88 8.15 -4.12 19.23
N ILE A 89 7.31 -3.72 18.24
CA ILE A 89 7.56 -2.58 17.37
C ILE A 89 6.58 -1.43 17.62
N GLY A 90 5.26 -1.68 17.50
CA GLY A 90 4.24 -0.65 17.59
C GLY A 90 4.08 -0.06 18.99
N TYR A 91 4.03 -0.90 20.04
CA TYR A 91 3.85 -0.44 21.41
C TYR A 91 5.00 0.46 21.90
N PRO A 92 6.28 0.09 21.70
CA PRO A 92 7.39 0.99 22.05
C PRO A 92 7.67 2.09 21.01
N ASN A 93 6.90 2.16 19.92
CA ASN A 93 7.02 3.15 18.85
C ASN A 93 8.40 3.18 18.17
N LEU A 94 8.93 2.03 17.81
CA LEU A 94 10.27 1.89 17.24
C LEU A 94 10.31 2.22 15.73
N PRO A 95 11.40 2.81 15.22
CA PRO A 95 11.54 3.21 13.82
C PRO A 95 11.84 2.03 12.88
N VAL A 96 11.02 0.98 12.91
CA VAL A 96 11.13 -0.17 12.00
C VAL A 96 10.33 0.08 10.73
N ARG A 97 10.92 -0.17 9.57
CA ARG A 97 10.26 -0.09 8.26
C ARG A 97 9.89 -1.50 7.80
N ILE A 98 8.61 -1.80 7.76
CA ILE A 98 8.07 -3.10 7.32
C ILE A 98 7.68 -2.95 5.85
N ILE A 99 8.53 -3.43 4.95
CA ILE A 99 8.35 -3.32 3.50
C ILE A 99 7.80 -4.64 2.99
N SER A 100 6.52 -4.67 2.72
CA SER A 100 5.83 -5.87 2.28
C SER A 100 5.73 -5.94 0.77
N THR A 101 6.02 -7.10 0.20
CA THR A 101 5.81 -7.40 -1.22
C THR A 101 4.58 -8.29 -1.42
N HIS A 102 4.09 -8.39 -2.65
CA HIS A 102 2.95 -9.23 -3.03
C HIS A 102 1.59 -8.73 -2.49
N GLY A 103 1.37 -7.40 -2.46
CA GLY A 103 0.08 -6.80 -2.07
C GLY A 103 -1.07 -7.27 -2.95
N GLY A 104 -2.19 -7.68 -2.34
CA GLY A 104 -3.38 -8.11 -3.05
C GLY A 104 -3.34 -9.57 -3.53
N MET A 105 -4.11 -9.87 -4.57
CA MET A 105 -4.22 -11.21 -5.18
C MET A 105 -3.20 -11.43 -6.30
N VAL A 106 -1.97 -10.99 -6.14
CA VAL A 106 -0.94 -11.03 -7.18
C VAL A 106 0.04 -12.21 -7.06
N SER A 107 -0.02 -12.96 -5.97
CA SER A 107 0.84 -14.13 -5.76
C SER A 107 0.31 -15.37 -6.48
N GLY A 108 1.13 -16.07 -7.23
CA GLY A 108 0.77 -17.37 -7.82
C GLY A 108 0.49 -18.49 -6.81
N GLY A 109 0.67 -18.25 -5.50
CA GLY A 109 0.48 -19.22 -4.44
C GLY A 109 -0.98 -19.42 -3.96
N GLY A 110 -1.94 -18.70 -4.53
CA GLY A 110 -3.35 -18.77 -4.16
C GLY A 110 -3.65 -18.19 -2.77
N ALA A 111 -4.78 -18.54 -2.17
CA ALA A 111 -5.29 -17.94 -0.94
C ALA A 111 -4.30 -17.93 0.25
N THR A 112 -3.41 -18.93 0.32
CA THR A 112 -2.38 -19.00 1.37
C THR A 112 -1.24 -18.00 1.19
N HIS A 113 -1.19 -17.32 0.04
CA HIS A 113 -0.15 -16.36 -0.32
C HIS A 113 -0.71 -15.01 -0.77
N TYR A 114 -2.02 -14.82 -0.79
CA TYR A 114 -2.64 -13.54 -1.05
C TYR A 114 -2.58 -12.65 0.20
N MET A 115 -2.28 -11.38 -0.02
CA MET A 115 -2.22 -10.37 1.04
C MET A 115 -3.41 -9.44 0.90
N ILE A 116 -4.54 -9.83 1.50
CA ILE A 116 -5.84 -9.16 1.35
C ILE A 116 -6.45 -8.66 2.66
N GLU A 117 -5.74 -8.83 3.78
CA GLU A 117 -6.15 -8.40 5.13
C GLU A 117 -5.14 -7.44 5.79
N ASP A 118 -4.02 -7.20 5.14
CA ASP A 118 -2.86 -6.50 5.71
C ASP A 118 -3.17 -5.06 6.16
N ILE A 119 -3.94 -4.30 5.37
CA ILE A 119 -4.31 -2.92 5.72
C ILE A 119 -5.16 -2.91 7.00
N ALA A 120 -6.14 -3.80 7.11
CA ALA A 120 -6.96 -3.93 8.32
C ALA A 120 -6.10 -4.22 9.56
N LEU A 121 -5.15 -5.14 9.44
CA LEU A 121 -4.26 -5.52 10.53
C LEU A 121 -3.32 -4.37 10.92
N MET A 122 -2.61 -3.80 9.94
CA MET A 122 -1.58 -2.81 10.23
C MET A 122 -2.17 -1.46 10.68
N THR A 123 -3.32 -1.06 10.17
CA THR A 123 -4.01 0.16 10.65
C THR A 123 -4.52 0.03 12.08
N SER A 124 -4.79 -1.19 12.58
CA SER A 124 -5.20 -1.44 13.96
C SER A 124 -4.08 -1.22 14.99
N ILE A 125 -2.81 -1.23 14.58
CA ILE A 125 -1.66 -0.98 15.48
C ILE A 125 -1.52 0.53 15.73
N VAL A 126 -1.57 0.96 17.00
CA VAL A 126 -1.72 2.38 17.41
C VAL A 126 -0.70 3.32 16.76
N ASN A 127 0.58 3.05 16.82
CA ASN A 127 1.65 3.93 16.33
C ASN A 127 2.07 3.67 14.87
N MET A 128 1.47 2.66 14.21
CA MET A 128 1.86 2.28 12.86
C MET A 128 1.39 3.30 11.83
N THR A 129 2.32 3.85 11.06
CA THR A 129 2.01 4.54 9.80
C THR A 129 1.81 3.49 8.71
N VAL A 130 0.82 3.66 7.82
CA VAL A 130 0.48 2.69 6.77
C VAL A 130 0.40 3.38 5.42
N THR A 131 1.22 2.92 4.49
CA THR A 131 1.28 3.43 3.11
C THR A 131 1.16 2.29 2.09
N ALA A 132 0.65 2.59 0.90
CA ALA A 132 0.58 1.67 -0.23
C ALA A 132 1.11 2.36 -1.49
N VAL A 133 2.10 1.75 -2.13
CA VAL A 133 2.80 2.33 -3.27
C VAL A 133 2.05 2.03 -4.56
N SER A 134 1.83 3.06 -5.37
CA SER A 134 1.11 3.00 -6.65
C SER A 134 2.02 3.07 -7.88
N ASP A 135 3.28 3.48 -7.70
CA ASP A 135 4.22 3.76 -8.78
C ASP A 135 5.67 3.45 -8.35
N PRO A 136 6.53 2.92 -9.23
CA PRO A 136 7.93 2.63 -8.89
C PRO A 136 8.74 3.86 -8.47
N ASN A 137 8.46 5.06 -8.98
CA ASN A 137 9.15 6.29 -8.55
C ASN A 137 8.74 6.68 -7.13
N MET A 138 7.47 6.47 -6.75
CA MET A 138 6.98 6.65 -5.38
C MET A 138 7.75 5.77 -4.38
N VAL A 139 8.16 4.55 -4.76
CA VAL A 139 8.97 3.66 -3.89
C VAL A 139 10.24 4.35 -3.43
N ARG A 140 10.99 4.97 -4.37
CA ARG A 140 12.23 5.67 -4.04
C ARG A 140 11.99 6.80 -3.06
N ASP A 141 11.00 7.62 -3.35
CA ASP A 141 10.75 8.84 -2.58
C ASP A 141 10.22 8.51 -1.18
N LEU A 142 9.29 7.57 -1.06
CA LEU A 142 8.77 7.10 0.24
C LEU A 142 9.85 6.42 1.08
N LEU A 143 10.69 5.57 0.50
CA LEU A 143 11.79 4.93 1.23
C LEU A 143 12.81 5.97 1.72
N THR A 144 13.13 6.96 0.87
CA THR A 144 14.06 8.04 1.26
C THR A 144 13.48 8.87 2.40
N GLN A 145 12.22 9.30 2.30
CA GLN A 145 11.55 10.04 3.37
C GLN A 145 11.38 9.21 4.65
N SER A 146 11.28 7.90 4.51
CA SER A 146 11.03 7.01 5.64
C SER A 146 12.10 7.09 6.73
N ILE A 147 13.31 7.51 6.40
CA ILE A 147 14.42 7.68 7.36
C ILE A 147 14.03 8.64 8.49
N ASP A 148 13.34 9.72 8.15
CA ASP A 148 12.95 10.78 9.08
C ASP A 148 11.55 10.59 9.69
N VAL A 149 10.80 9.54 9.29
CA VAL A 149 9.48 9.26 9.83
C VAL A 149 9.61 8.71 11.26
N PRO A 150 9.00 9.35 12.26
CA PRO A 150 9.03 8.83 13.62
C PRO A 150 8.17 7.57 13.76
N GLY A 151 8.64 6.61 14.56
CA GLY A 151 7.91 5.36 14.82
C GLY A 151 7.88 4.39 13.64
N PRO A 152 7.04 3.35 13.73
CA PRO A 152 6.98 2.29 12.74
C PRO A 152 6.22 2.69 11.48
N LEU A 153 6.68 2.19 10.34
CA LEU A 153 6.08 2.43 9.04
C LEU A 153 5.90 1.11 8.27
N TYR A 154 4.68 0.83 7.86
CA TYR A 154 4.35 -0.24 6.94
C TYR A 154 4.23 0.30 5.51
N ILE A 155 4.97 -0.28 4.58
CA ILE A 155 4.98 0.09 3.16
C ILE A 155 4.51 -1.12 2.34
N ARG A 156 3.33 -1.01 1.76
CA ARG A 156 2.72 -2.03 0.92
C ARG A 156 3.16 -1.87 -0.53
N LEU A 157 3.86 -2.86 -1.06
CA LEU A 157 4.21 -2.95 -2.47
C LEU A 157 3.39 -4.05 -3.15
N SER A 158 3.12 -3.87 -4.43
CA SER A 158 2.59 -4.92 -5.30
C SER A 158 3.61 -6.05 -5.52
N GLN A 159 3.33 -6.98 -6.41
CA GLN A 159 4.27 -8.05 -6.78
C GLN A 159 5.57 -7.51 -7.40
N GLY A 160 5.52 -6.34 -8.03
CA GLY A 160 6.68 -5.61 -8.54
C GLY A 160 7.42 -6.29 -9.69
N LYS A 161 6.73 -7.02 -10.56
CA LYS A 161 7.34 -7.60 -11.76
C LYS A 161 7.49 -6.59 -12.90
N ALA A 162 6.48 -5.75 -13.07
CA ALA A 162 6.49 -4.65 -14.03
C ALA A 162 5.35 -3.71 -13.65
N ASP A 163 5.61 -2.79 -12.74
CA ASP A 163 4.60 -1.82 -12.34
C ASP A 163 4.50 -0.73 -13.41
N GLN A 164 3.29 -0.25 -13.65
CA GLN A 164 3.07 0.87 -14.55
C GLN A 164 3.64 2.14 -13.91
N VAL A 165 4.43 2.90 -14.67
CA VAL A 165 4.89 4.23 -14.25
C VAL A 165 3.77 5.21 -14.48
N LEU A 166 3.25 5.78 -13.39
CA LEU A 166 2.15 6.75 -13.40
C LEU A 166 2.66 8.18 -13.24
N TYR A 167 3.74 8.37 -12.49
CA TYR A 167 4.28 9.66 -12.10
C TYR A 167 5.73 9.80 -12.54
N GLN A 168 6.11 11.01 -12.97
CA GLN A 168 7.52 11.29 -13.28
C GLN A 168 8.28 11.60 -11.98
N PRO A 169 9.59 11.33 -11.92
CA PRO A 169 10.40 11.69 -10.76
C PRO A 169 10.29 13.17 -10.41
N GLY A 170 9.95 13.49 -9.16
CA GLY A 170 9.80 14.86 -8.67
C GLY A 170 8.53 15.58 -9.11
N GLU A 171 7.61 14.91 -9.79
CA GLU A 171 6.33 15.49 -10.22
C GLU A 171 5.32 15.61 -9.08
N GLN A 172 5.33 14.64 -8.16
CA GLN A 172 4.34 14.53 -7.10
C GLN A 172 4.94 14.78 -5.71
N ASP A 173 4.10 15.27 -4.81
CA ASP A 173 4.40 15.35 -3.38
C ASP A 173 3.94 14.08 -2.67
N TYR A 174 4.89 13.24 -2.27
CA TYR A 174 4.63 12.00 -1.54
C TYR A 174 4.64 12.19 -0.01
N THR A 175 4.25 13.36 0.47
CA THR A 175 4.16 13.62 1.91
C THR A 175 3.16 12.69 2.59
N ILE A 176 3.60 11.96 3.61
CA ILE A 176 2.76 11.07 4.43
C ILE A 176 1.61 11.87 5.06
N GLY A 177 0.38 11.35 4.93
CA GLY A 177 -0.85 12.04 5.34
C GLY A 177 -1.54 12.79 4.21
N ARG A 178 -0.98 12.75 3.00
CA ARG A 178 -1.58 13.32 1.79
C ARG A 178 -2.02 12.22 0.83
N SER A 179 -2.86 12.63 -0.13
CA SER A 179 -3.23 11.87 -1.31
C SER A 179 -2.78 12.60 -2.57
N ILE A 180 -2.81 11.91 -3.70
CA ILE A 180 -2.54 12.50 -5.02
C ILE A 180 -3.84 12.42 -5.83
N THR A 181 -4.13 13.46 -6.63
CA THR A 181 -5.24 13.45 -7.57
C THR A 181 -4.68 13.42 -8.99
N PRO A 182 -4.32 12.24 -9.54
CA PRO A 182 -3.73 12.14 -10.87
C PRO A 182 -4.71 12.53 -11.98
N ARG A 183 -6.01 12.52 -11.70
CA ARG A 183 -7.05 13.01 -12.61
C ARG A 183 -8.14 13.71 -11.82
N ASP A 184 -8.42 14.96 -12.14
CA ASP A 184 -9.53 15.70 -11.56
C ASP A 184 -10.84 15.38 -12.30
N GLY A 185 -11.99 15.60 -11.60
CA GLY A 185 -13.33 15.37 -12.14
C GLY A 185 -14.42 15.81 -11.17
N SER A 186 -15.61 16.08 -11.71
CA SER A 186 -16.73 16.68 -10.98
C SER A 186 -17.87 15.74 -10.63
N ASP A 187 -17.96 14.55 -11.27
CA ASP A 187 -19.14 13.72 -11.14
C ASP A 187 -19.02 12.66 -10.06
N VAL A 188 -18.03 11.76 -10.17
CA VAL A 188 -17.82 10.65 -9.22
C VAL A 188 -16.33 10.43 -8.96
N PRO A 189 -15.84 10.47 -7.72
CA PRO A 189 -14.48 10.10 -7.39
C PRO A 189 -14.31 8.58 -7.29
N LEU A 190 -13.21 8.12 -7.84
CA LEU A 190 -12.62 6.80 -7.66
C LEU A 190 -11.49 6.94 -6.64
N ILE A 191 -11.69 6.51 -5.41
CA ILE A 191 -10.66 6.52 -4.37
C ILE A 191 -10.01 5.14 -4.32
N THR A 192 -8.70 5.09 -4.49
CA THR A 192 -7.96 3.83 -4.59
C THR A 192 -6.51 3.99 -4.14
N TYR A 193 -5.72 2.94 -4.25
CA TYR A 193 -4.27 2.91 -4.00
C TYR A 193 -3.60 1.77 -4.79
N GLY A 194 -2.28 1.82 -4.86
CA GLY A 194 -1.49 0.74 -5.44
C GLY A 194 -1.73 0.56 -6.93
N GLU A 195 -1.64 -0.68 -7.41
CA GLU A 195 -1.81 -1.02 -8.85
C GLU A 195 -3.17 -0.59 -9.41
N LEU A 196 -4.19 -0.46 -8.55
CA LEU A 196 -5.53 -0.11 -9.01
C LEU A 196 -5.67 1.36 -9.41
N VAL A 197 -4.69 2.21 -9.13
CA VAL A 197 -4.67 3.60 -9.63
C VAL A 197 -4.66 3.61 -11.15
N ALA A 198 -3.84 2.77 -11.79
CA ALA A 198 -3.83 2.61 -13.24
C ALA A 198 -5.20 2.18 -13.78
N GLN A 199 -5.82 1.15 -13.18
CA GLN A 199 -7.17 0.69 -13.55
C GLN A 199 -8.22 1.79 -13.42
N CYS A 200 -8.16 2.61 -12.36
CA CYS A 200 -9.08 3.72 -12.15
C CYS A 200 -8.86 4.85 -13.17
N LEU A 201 -7.63 5.10 -13.60
CA LEU A 201 -7.32 6.04 -14.69
C LEU A 201 -7.89 5.54 -16.02
N ASP A 202 -7.73 4.25 -16.34
CA ASP A 202 -8.32 3.63 -17.53
C ASP A 202 -9.87 3.69 -17.49
N ALA A 203 -10.47 3.46 -16.32
CA ALA A 203 -11.91 3.60 -16.12
C ALA A 203 -12.38 5.04 -16.36
N ALA A 204 -11.67 6.02 -15.81
CA ALA A 204 -11.99 7.43 -15.96
C ALA A 204 -11.82 7.90 -17.42
N GLU A 205 -10.85 7.36 -18.15
CA GLU A 205 -10.67 7.61 -19.59
C GLU A 205 -11.87 7.09 -20.40
N ALA A 206 -12.28 5.84 -20.15
CA ALA A 206 -13.44 5.24 -20.81
C ALA A 206 -14.76 6.00 -20.51
N LEU A 207 -14.93 6.44 -19.26
CA LEU A 207 -16.12 7.21 -18.83
C LEU A 207 -16.19 8.60 -19.45
N ALA A 208 -15.05 9.22 -19.73
CA ALA A 208 -14.99 10.52 -20.40
C ALA A 208 -15.60 10.47 -21.81
N ALA A 209 -15.50 9.34 -22.51
CA ALA A 209 -16.17 9.12 -23.80
C ALA A 209 -17.70 9.13 -23.69
N ASP A 210 -18.24 8.80 -22.52
CA ASP A 210 -19.67 8.85 -22.20
C ASP A 210 -20.09 10.22 -21.61
N GLY A 211 -19.18 11.18 -21.52
CA GLY A 211 -19.41 12.50 -20.94
C GLY A 211 -19.39 12.55 -19.42
N ILE A 212 -18.90 11.50 -18.75
CA ILE A 212 -18.80 11.41 -17.28
C ILE A 212 -17.39 11.84 -16.85
N SER A 213 -17.32 12.84 -15.95
CA SER A 213 -16.09 13.40 -15.40
C SER A 213 -15.71 12.73 -14.09
N ALA A 214 -15.03 11.58 -14.17
CA ALA A 214 -14.59 10.86 -12.99
C ALA A 214 -13.26 11.42 -12.45
N ARG A 215 -13.20 11.68 -11.11
CA ARG A 215 -11.99 12.05 -10.38
C ARG A 215 -11.27 10.77 -9.94
N VAL A 216 -9.94 10.72 -10.01
CA VAL A 216 -9.15 9.63 -9.45
C VAL A 216 -8.31 10.16 -8.31
N ILE A 217 -8.41 9.53 -7.13
CA ILE A 217 -7.65 9.87 -5.93
C ILE A 217 -6.80 8.67 -5.54
N ASP A 218 -5.49 8.82 -5.64
CA ASP A 218 -4.50 7.87 -5.14
C ASP A 218 -4.27 8.13 -3.64
N MET A 219 -4.92 7.34 -2.81
CA MET A 219 -4.81 7.40 -1.36
C MET A 219 -3.61 6.55 -0.89
N PHE A 220 -2.41 6.91 -1.33
CA PHE A 220 -1.20 6.16 -1.01
C PHE A 220 -0.86 6.16 0.49
N THR A 221 -1.38 7.12 1.27
CA THR A 221 -1.30 7.09 2.72
C THR A 221 -2.64 6.68 3.33
N LEU A 222 -2.66 5.51 3.98
CA LEU A 222 -3.85 4.93 4.59
C LEU A 222 -3.98 5.28 6.07
N LYS A 223 -2.84 5.51 6.74
CA LYS A 223 -2.79 5.98 8.14
C LYS A 223 -1.50 6.77 8.38
N PRO A 224 -1.58 8.07 8.69
CA PRO A 224 -2.81 8.88 8.71
C PRO A 224 -3.41 9.05 7.32
N VAL A 225 -4.74 9.05 7.21
CA VAL A 225 -5.43 9.24 5.93
C VAL A 225 -5.58 10.74 5.61
N ASP A 226 -5.63 11.10 4.33
CA ASP A 226 -5.96 12.45 3.87
C ASP A 226 -7.46 12.71 4.03
N ARG A 227 -7.86 13.14 5.23
CA ARG A 227 -9.28 13.44 5.58
C ARG A 227 -9.86 14.54 4.68
N ALA A 228 -9.05 15.56 4.36
CA ALA A 228 -9.52 16.68 3.54
C ALA A 228 -9.92 16.24 2.13
N ALA A 229 -9.13 15.36 1.50
CA ALA A 229 -9.46 14.81 0.19
C ALA A 229 -10.74 13.96 0.20
N ILE A 230 -10.97 13.18 1.29
CA ILE A 230 -12.19 12.38 1.44
C ILE A 230 -13.43 13.27 1.59
N LEU A 231 -13.34 14.32 2.42
CA LEU A 231 -14.46 15.25 2.64
C LEU A 231 -14.79 16.02 1.37
N ALA A 232 -13.78 16.57 0.68
CA ALA A 232 -13.96 17.25 -0.61
C ALA A 232 -14.62 16.32 -1.64
N ALA A 233 -14.19 15.06 -1.71
CA ALA A 233 -14.80 14.07 -2.59
C ALA A 233 -16.30 13.87 -2.31
N ALA A 234 -16.70 13.83 -1.02
CA ALA A 234 -18.09 13.63 -0.64
C ALA A 234 -18.97 14.87 -0.89
N GLU A 235 -18.43 16.06 -0.68
CA GLU A 235 -19.18 17.32 -0.76
C GLU A 235 -19.33 17.84 -2.20
N GLU A 236 -18.31 17.62 -3.02
CA GLU A 236 -18.20 18.20 -4.37
C GLU A 236 -18.84 17.33 -5.46
N THR A 237 -19.19 16.06 -5.16
CA THR A 237 -19.54 15.07 -6.20
C THR A 237 -20.86 14.33 -5.93
N ASN A 238 -21.30 13.48 -6.87
CA ASN A 238 -22.57 12.76 -6.78
C ASN A 238 -22.52 11.51 -5.91
N GLY A 239 -21.34 11.04 -5.52
CA GLY A 239 -21.15 9.85 -4.69
C GLY A 239 -19.68 9.42 -4.72
N ILE A 240 -19.33 8.38 -3.98
CA ILE A 240 -17.96 7.88 -3.86
C ILE A 240 -17.91 6.41 -4.27
N VAL A 241 -16.95 6.03 -5.10
CA VAL A 241 -16.58 4.65 -5.39
C VAL A 241 -15.17 4.40 -4.84
N VAL A 242 -15.04 3.45 -3.93
CA VAL A 242 -13.73 3.00 -3.42
C VAL A 242 -13.38 1.68 -4.09
N VAL A 243 -12.19 1.59 -4.68
CA VAL A 243 -11.69 0.39 -5.35
C VAL A 243 -10.41 -0.08 -4.67
N GLU A 244 -10.38 -1.31 -4.18
CA GLU A 244 -9.24 -1.84 -3.42
C GLU A 244 -8.96 -3.33 -3.67
N ASP A 245 -7.69 -3.68 -3.76
CA ASP A 245 -7.22 -5.07 -3.79
C ASP A 245 -7.00 -5.59 -2.36
N HIS A 246 -8.08 -5.60 -1.61
CA HIS A 246 -8.20 -5.99 -0.21
C HIS A 246 -9.61 -6.52 0.03
N LEU A 247 -9.89 -7.18 1.15
CA LEU A 247 -11.26 -7.45 1.56
C LEU A 247 -12.06 -6.13 1.60
N ALA A 248 -13.30 -6.15 1.10
CA ALA A 248 -14.17 -4.97 1.04
C ALA A 248 -14.50 -4.35 2.41
N TYR A 249 -14.06 -4.99 3.50
CA TYR A 249 -14.18 -4.53 4.88
C TYR A 249 -12.81 -4.51 5.57
N GLY A 250 -12.56 -3.47 6.36
CA GLY A 250 -11.32 -3.27 7.10
C GLY A 250 -10.21 -2.55 6.32
N GLY A 251 -10.34 -2.42 4.98
CA GLY A 251 -9.41 -1.70 4.12
C GLY A 251 -9.78 -0.23 3.90
N LEU A 252 -9.40 0.30 2.74
CA LEU A 252 -9.61 1.71 2.38
C LEU A 252 -11.07 2.12 2.43
N ALA A 253 -12.00 1.30 1.95
CA ALA A 253 -13.43 1.63 1.99
C ALA A 253 -13.97 1.79 3.42
N SER A 254 -13.43 1.05 4.39
CA SER A 254 -13.75 1.26 5.80
C SER A 254 -13.13 2.55 6.33
N ILE A 255 -11.87 2.84 6.01
CA ILE A 255 -11.19 4.09 6.41
C ILE A 255 -11.95 5.31 5.88
N VAL A 256 -12.37 5.28 4.61
CA VAL A 256 -13.16 6.36 4.00
C VAL A 256 -14.51 6.50 4.69
N SER A 257 -15.25 5.40 4.89
CA SER A 257 -16.56 5.46 5.55
C SER A 257 -16.48 5.92 7.00
N ASP A 258 -15.49 5.45 7.77
CA ASP A 258 -15.28 5.87 9.16
C ASP A 258 -14.94 7.36 9.22
N THR A 259 -14.08 7.86 8.33
CA THR A 259 -13.76 9.29 8.22
C THR A 259 -15.02 10.13 7.98
N LEU A 260 -15.87 9.73 7.05
CA LEU A 260 -17.11 10.44 6.74
C LEU A 260 -18.08 10.44 7.92
N VAL A 261 -18.22 9.32 8.61
CA VAL A 261 -19.09 9.18 9.80
C VAL A 261 -18.57 10.04 10.95
N ASP A 262 -17.26 10.02 11.23
CA ASP A 262 -16.64 10.82 12.28
C ASP A 262 -16.84 12.33 12.07
N GLU A 263 -16.84 12.78 10.81
CA GLU A 263 -17.06 14.18 10.45
C GLU A 263 -18.54 14.53 10.25
N GLY A 264 -19.45 13.56 10.39
CA GLY A 264 -20.89 13.77 10.22
C GLY A 264 -21.29 14.06 8.76
N VAL A 265 -20.47 13.66 7.78
CA VAL A 265 -20.70 13.85 6.35
C VAL A 265 -21.32 12.60 5.75
N ALA A 266 -22.44 12.76 5.07
CA ALA A 266 -23.09 11.67 4.33
C ALA A 266 -22.94 11.91 2.83
N PRO A 267 -22.17 11.10 2.09
CA PRO A 267 -22.12 11.20 0.64
C PRO A 267 -23.48 10.82 0.06
N ARG A 268 -23.83 11.36 -1.12
CA ARG A 268 -25.11 11.02 -1.81
C ARG A 268 -25.22 9.53 -2.12
N ALA A 269 -24.10 8.88 -2.41
CA ALA A 269 -23.99 7.44 -2.59
C ALA A 269 -22.58 6.96 -2.24
N PHE A 270 -22.45 5.69 -1.83
CA PHE A 270 -21.17 5.07 -1.53
C PHE A 270 -21.13 3.63 -2.08
N ARG A 271 -20.08 3.27 -2.81
CA ARG A 271 -19.85 1.92 -3.34
C ARG A 271 -18.47 1.42 -2.92
N ARG A 272 -18.43 0.15 -2.51
CA ARG A 272 -17.20 -0.58 -2.18
C ARG A 272 -16.97 -1.62 -3.28
N LEU A 273 -15.84 -1.52 -3.96
CA LEU A 273 -15.37 -2.53 -4.90
C LEU A 273 -14.08 -3.11 -4.33
N GLY A 274 -14.15 -4.35 -3.92
CA GLY A 274 -13.06 -5.08 -3.29
C GLY A 274 -13.40 -6.56 -3.16
N ILE A 275 -12.51 -7.33 -2.59
CA ILE A 275 -12.69 -8.77 -2.44
C ILE A 275 -13.82 -9.05 -1.45
N PRO A 276 -14.85 -9.82 -1.84
CA PRO A 276 -15.91 -10.23 -0.91
C PRO A 276 -15.34 -11.14 0.21
N GLN A 277 -16.16 -11.47 1.21
CA GLN A 277 -15.76 -12.34 2.34
C GLN A 277 -15.58 -13.80 1.89
N VAL A 278 -14.58 -14.03 1.05
CA VAL A 278 -14.22 -15.35 0.51
C VAL A 278 -12.71 -15.51 0.47
N TYR A 279 -12.23 -16.74 0.63
CA TYR A 279 -10.87 -17.09 0.28
C TYR A 279 -10.77 -17.24 -1.24
N ALA A 280 -10.04 -16.33 -1.88
CA ALA A 280 -9.92 -16.30 -3.32
C ALA A 280 -9.22 -17.55 -3.88
N GLY A 281 -9.71 -18.06 -4.98
CA GLY A 281 -9.12 -19.19 -5.71
C GLY A 281 -7.85 -18.79 -6.47
N PHE A 282 -7.29 -19.73 -7.21
CA PHE A 282 -6.17 -19.48 -8.12
C PHE A 282 -6.65 -18.75 -9.39
N GLY A 283 -5.81 -17.88 -9.93
CA GLY A 283 -6.06 -17.15 -11.16
C GLY A 283 -5.04 -16.03 -11.37
N GLY A 284 -5.06 -15.41 -12.54
CA GLY A 284 -4.34 -14.17 -12.80
C GLY A 284 -4.97 -12.99 -12.06
N PRO A 285 -4.23 -11.92 -11.73
CA PRO A 285 -4.77 -10.77 -11.00
C PRO A 285 -6.03 -10.19 -11.67
N ASP A 286 -6.01 -9.93 -12.96
CA ASP A 286 -7.14 -9.35 -13.68
C ASP A 286 -8.35 -10.30 -13.73
N GLU A 287 -8.11 -11.61 -13.97
CA GLU A 287 -9.16 -12.63 -13.92
C GLU A 287 -9.85 -12.67 -12.55
N LEU A 288 -9.07 -12.58 -11.47
CA LEU A 288 -9.62 -12.58 -10.11
C LEU A 288 -10.35 -11.27 -9.78
N ARG A 289 -9.85 -10.12 -10.24
CA ARG A 289 -10.52 -8.83 -10.09
C ARG A 289 -11.88 -8.83 -10.79
N ASP A 290 -11.96 -9.36 -12.03
CA ASP A 290 -13.21 -9.50 -12.78
C ASP A 290 -14.16 -10.48 -12.08
N LYS A 291 -13.65 -11.64 -11.67
CA LYS A 291 -14.43 -12.66 -10.98
C LYS A 291 -15.06 -12.16 -9.68
N TYR A 292 -14.35 -11.32 -8.93
CA TYR A 292 -14.82 -10.81 -7.64
C TYR A 292 -15.45 -9.42 -7.72
N GLY A 293 -15.62 -8.87 -8.92
CA GLY A 293 -16.43 -7.68 -9.17
C GLY A 293 -15.76 -6.35 -8.82
N PHE A 294 -14.43 -6.26 -8.94
CA PHE A 294 -13.69 -4.99 -8.79
C PHE A 294 -12.64 -4.76 -9.91
N GLY A 295 -12.78 -5.48 -11.03
CA GLY A 295 -12.04 -5.22 -12.25
C GLY A 295 -12.52 -3.97 -12.99
N LEU A 296 -11.89 -3.67 -14.14
CA LEU A 296 -12.15 -2.46 -14.92
C LEU A 296 -13.61 -2.27 -15.27
N ALA A 297 -14.29 -3.31 -15.79
CA ALA A 297 -15.69 -3.23 -16.21
C ALA A 297 -16.62 -2.94 -15.02
N ALA A 298 -16.39 -3.56 -13.87
CA ALA A 298 -17.17 -3.32 -12.65
C ALA A 298 -16.94 -1.89 -12.11
N THR A 299 -15.72 -1.36 -12.23
CA THR A 299 -15.39 0.01 -11.85
C THR A 299 -16.15 1.02 -12.70
N ILE A 300 -16.14 0.84 -14.02
CA ILE A 300 -16.88 1.69 -14.97
C ILE A 300 -18.38 1.67 -14.65
N GLU A 301 -18.96 0.48 -14.47
CA GLU A 301 -20.39 0.33 -14.18
C GLU A 301 -20.80 0.97 -12.86
N ALA A 302 -19.98 0.82 -11.81
CA ALA A 302 -20.24 1.46 -10.51
C ALA A 302 -20.29 2.98 -10.60
N VAL A 303 -19.41 3.60 -11.41
CA VAL A 303 -19.42 5.05 -11.64
C VAL A 303 -20.64 5.47 -12.45
N ARG A 304 -21.00 4.75 -13.53
CA ARG A 304 -22.20 5.05 -14.33
C ARG A 304 -23.48 5.07 -13.52
N GLN A 305 -23.58 4.22 -12.51
CA GLN A 305 -24.75 4.17 -11.62
C GLN A 305 -24.87 5.37 -10.68
N LEU A 306 -23.82 6.16 -10.51
CA LEU A 306 -23.78 7.30 -9.59
C LEU A 306 -23.69 8.66 -10.31
N ALA A 307 -23.29 8.68 -11.58
CA ALA A 307 -23.09 9.88 -12.38
C ALA A 307 -24.38 10.61 -12.84
#